data_8a27a2ede7e8647a9e5f0af0a5ca3be0
#
_entry.id   8a27a2ede7e8647a9e5f0af0a5ca3be0
#
_cell.length_a   1.000
_cell.length_b   1.000
_cell.length_c   1.000
_cell.angle_alpha   90.00
_cell.angle_beta   90.00
_cell.angle_gamma   90.00
#
_symmetry.space_group_name_H-M   'P 1'
#
loop_
_entity.id
_entity.type
_entity.pdbx_description
1 polymer ?
#
loop_
_entity_poly.entity_id
_entity_poly.type
_entity_poly.pdbx_seq_one_letter_code
_entity_poly.pdbx_strand_id
1 'polypeptide(L)'
;MLVKTISEFREVVDSIYGTFLDACDGFSRVRLHMDQIEEESIRSHEKLKEKRPEFAHLPFGGVEFSYGRIEPAGSPQRFRHLNLHQVPVERIKARNSAGGENFRLIGHVCLVTLFQYWEDRYRALIAQDLMVEKNQIQVPLFADIRRYRQAIIHNHGEATDEVETCSVLQWFTRGQQIVLNRDMFEEIIDGALATLEGFETDPEQYVKRA
;
A
#
# COMPACT_ATOMS: atom_id res chain seq x y z
N MET A 1 9.36 -20.06 24.70
CA MET A 1 9.69 -18.72 24.23
C MET A 1 9.29 -18.58 22.76
N LEU A 2 9.66 -19.50 21.91
CA LEU A 2 9.37 -19.49 20.47
C LEU A 2 7.89 -19.23 20.12
N VAL A 3 6.96 -19.96 20.70
CA VAL A 3 5.51 -19.81 20.47
C VAL A 3 5.02 -18.38 20.74
N LYS A 4 5.56 -17.72 21.79
CA LYS A 4 5.22 -16.32 22.10
C LYS A 4 5.76 -15.37 21.03
N THR A 5 7.02 -15.54 20.63
CA THR A 5 7.66 -14.74 19.56
C THR A 5 6.89 -14.85 18.25
N ILE A 6 6.46 -16.07 17.88
CA ILE A 6 5.67 -16.35 16.69
C ILE A 6 4.29 -15.69 16.80
N SER A 7 3.61 -15.83 17.94
CA SER A 7 2.29 -15.20 18.16
C SER A 7 2.36 -13.68 18.02
N GLU A 8 3.37 -13.04 18.64
CA GLU A 8 3.58 -11.59 18.51
C GLU A 8 3.83 -11.16 17.05
N PHE A 9 4.60 -11.94 16.29
CA PHE A 9 4.84 -11.59 14.89
C PHE A 9 3.60 -11.84 14.02
N ARG A 10 2.80 -12.85 14.32
CA ARG A 10 1.51 -13.11 13.65
C ARG A 10 0.57 -11.90 13.79
N GLU A 11 0.47 -11.30 14.99
CA GLU A 11 -0.32 -10.08 15.21
C GLU A 11 0.19 -8.89 14.39
N VAL A 12 1.52 -8.76 14.21
CA VAL A 12 2.10 -7.71 13.36
C VAL A 12 1.77 -7.95 11.88
N VAL A 13 1.88 -9.20 11.41
CA VAL A 13 1.52 -9.58 10.02
C VAL A 13 0.05 -9.24 9.75
N ASP A 14 -0.84 -9.63 10.66
CA ASP A 14 -2.28 -9.34 10.56
C ASP A 14 -2.58 -7.84 10.55
N SER A 15 -1.93 -7.07 11.43
CA SER A 15 -2.08 -5.61 11.48
C SER A 15 -1.63 -4.92 10.18
N ILE A 16 -0.53 -5.39 9.58
CA ILE A 16 -0.04 -4.86 8.30
C ILE A 16 -1.02 -5.20 7.18
N TYR A 17 -1.56 -6.43 7.17
CA TYR A 17 -2.55 -6.86 6.18
C TYR A 17 -3.83 -6.04 6.29
N GLY A 18 -4.37 -5.88 7.51
CA GLY A 18 -5.53 -5.04 7.76
C GLY A 18 -5.32 -3.60 7.28
N THR A 19 -4.15 -3.01 7.56
CA THR A 19 -3.80 -1.67 7.08
C THR A 19 -3.80 -1.58 5.55
N PHE A 20 -3.26 -2.58 4.87
CA PHE A 20 -3.26 -2.65 3.41
C PHE A 20 -4.69 -2.71 2.85
N LEU A 21 -5.53 -3.59 3.40
CA LEU A 21 -6.92 -3.77 2.95
C LEU A 21 -7.76 -2.51 3.17
N ASP A 22 -7.69 -1.93 4.37
CA ASP A 22 -8.42 -0.71 4.72
C ASP A 22 -8.04 0.47 3.82
N ALA A 23 -6.75 0.60 3.51
CA ALA A 23 -6.28 1.63 2.59
C ALA A 23 -6.80 1.42 1.16
N CYS A 24 -6.75 0.18 0.64
CA CYS A 24 -7.27 -0.16 -0.68
C CYS A 24 -8.77 0.13 -0.80
N ASP A 25 -9.57 -0.22 0.21
CA ASP A 25 -10.99 0.08 0.26
C ASP A 25 -11.25 1.58 0.37
N GLY A 26 -10.45 2.30 1.17
CA GLY A 26 -10.48 3.75 1.27
C GLY A 26 -10.23 4.43 -0.08
N PHE A 27 -9.23 4.02 -0.83
CA PHE A 27 -8.92 4.55 -2.17
C PHE A 27 -10.07 4.29 -3.15
N SER A 28 -10.65 3.09 -3.12
CA SER A 28 -11.79 2.74 -3.96
C SER A 28 -13.00 3.62 -3.67
N ARG A 29 -13.30 3.90 -2.40
CA ARG A 29 -14.39 4.80 -1.99
C ARG A 29 -14.13 6.25 -2.40
N VAL A 30 -12.89 6.73 -2.27
CA VAL A 30 -12.50 8.08 -2.75
C VAL A 30 -12.74 8.19 -4.25
N ARG A 31 -12.34 7.19 -5.04
CA ARG A 31 -12.58 7.18 -6.48
C ARG A 31 -14.07 7.24 -6.83
N LEU A 32 -14.89 6.38 -6.21
CA LEU A 32 -16.34 6.38 -6.41
C LEU A 32 -16.98 7.73 -6.06
N HIS A 33 -16.53 8.35 -4.96
CA HIS A 33 -17.01 9.68 -4.59
C HIS A 33 -16.64 10.74 -5.63
N MET A 34 -15.44 10.68 -6.19
CA MET A 34 -15.03 11.60 -7.27
C MET A 34 -15.83 11.39 -8.56
N ASP A 35 -16.18 10.15 -8.90
CA ASP A 35 -17.08 9.86 -10.03
C ASP A 35 -18.45 10.53 -9.83
N GLN A 36 -19.02 10.45 -8.62
CA GLN A 36 -20.29 11.11 -8.28
C GLN A 36 -20.23 12.65 -8.39
N ILE A 37 -19.16 13.25 -7.84
CA ILE A 37 -18.93 14.70 -7.93
C ILE A 37 -18.86 15.16 -9.39
N GLU A 38 -18.16 14.43 -10.20
CA GLU A 38 -18.02 14.75 -11.63
C GLU A 38 -19.35 14.65 -12.37
N GLU A 39 -20.10 13.56 -12.18
CA GLU A 39 -21.44 13.39 -12.77
C GLU A 39 -22.40 14.50 -12.35
N GLU A 40 -22.43 14.87 -11.07
CA GLU A 40 -23.28 15.96 -10.57
C GLU A 40 -22.89 17.32 -11.19
N SER A 41 -21.59 17.54 -11.36
CA SER A 41 -21.07 18.76 -11.97
C SER A 41 -21.42 18.86 -13.45
N ILE A 42 -21.32 17.75 -14.18
CA ILE A 42 -21.76 17.68 -15.59
C ILE A 42 -23.25 17.95 -15.71
N ARG A 43 -24.09 17.29 -14.91
CA ARG A 43 -25.54 17.51 -14.91
C ARG A 43 -25.90 18.97 -14.58
N SER A 44 -25.18 19.57 -13.65
CA SER A 44 -25.38 20.97 -13.25
C SER A 44 -25.00 21.93 -14.39
N HIS A 45 -23.92 21.64 -15.10
CA HIS A 45 -23.51 22.41 -16.28
C HIS A 45 -24.51 22.31 -17.43
N GLU A 46 -25.04 21.12 -17.71
CA GLU A 46 -26.10 20.92 -18.72
C GLU A 46 -27.37 21.70 -18.37
N LYS A 47 -27.84 21.62 -17.11
CA LYS A 47 -28.98 22.40 -16.62
C LYS A 47 -28.76 23.92 -16.71
N LEU A 48 -27.50 24.35 -16.51
CA LEU A 48 -27.17 25.78 -16.68
C LEU A 48 -27.30 26.20 -18.13
N LYS A 49 -26.80 25.39 -19.07
CA LYS A 49 -26.95 25.67 -20.51
C LYS A 49 -28.41 25.75 -20.97
N GLU A 50 -29.27 24.84 -20.45
CA GLU A 50 -30.69 24.88 -20.72
C GLU A 50 -31.37 26.17 -20.20
N LYS A 51 -31.03 26.60 -19.00
CA LYS A 51 -31.59 27.79 -18.37
C LYS A 51 -31.00 29.10 -18.86
N ARG A 52 -29.80 29.07 -19.39
CA ARG A 52 -29.00 30.22 -19.86
C ARG A 52 -28.38 29.92 -21.22
N PRO A 53 -29.16 30.06 -22.31
CA PRO A 53 -28.68 29.75 -23.67
C PRO A 53 -27.42 30.53 -24.08
N GLU A 54 -27.20 31.70 -23.50
CA GLU A 54 -25.99 32.49 -23.71
C GLU A 54 -24.71 31.76 -23.29
N PHE A 55 -24.79 30.73 -22.40
CA PHE A 55 -23.67 29.92 -22.01
C PHE A 55 -23.56 28.58 -22.74
N ALA A 56 -24.46 28.29 -23.66
CA ALA A 56 -24.49 27.01 -24.39
C ALA A 56 -23.21 26.71 -25.17
N HIS A 57 -22.48 27.74 -25.57
CA HIS A 57 -21.20 27.62 -26.29
C HIS A 57 -20.01 27.31 -25.39
N LEU A 58 -20.13 27.44 -24.05
CA LEU A 58 -19.02 27.20 -23.13
C LEU A 58 -18.77 25.70 -22.96
N PRO A 59 -17.53 25.24 -23.14
CA PRO A 59 -17.19 23.85 -22.84
C PRO A 59 -17.25 23.59 -21.34
N PHE A 60 -17.47 22.33 -20.98
CA PHE A 60 -17.26 21.90 -19.58
C PHE A 60 -15.76 21.94 -19.25
N GLY A 61 -15.39 22.76 -18.29
CA GLY A 61 -13.98 23.00 -17.93
C GLY A 61 -13.35 21.95 -17.02
N GLY A 62 -14.08 20.85 -16.72
CA GLY A 62 -13.66 19.86 -15.74
C GLY A 62 -14.04 20.26 -14.29
N VAL A 63 -13.65 19.42 -13.34
CA VAL A 63 -13.92 19.62 -11.91
C VAL A 63 -12.61 19.61 -11.15
N GLU A 64 -12.42 20.62 -10.29
CA GLU A 64 -11.32 20.68 -9.34
C GLU A 64 -11.85 20.40 -7.93
N PHE A 65 -11.14 19.55 -7.20
CA PHE A 65 -11.41 19.24 -5.81
C PHE A 65 -10.40 19.95 -4.91
N SER A 66 -10.91 20.62 -3.88
CA SER A 66 -10.08 21.35 -2.92
C SER A 66 -10.05 20.63 -1.56
N TYR A 67 -8.88 20.24 -1.14
CA TYR A 67 -8.62 19.86 0.24
C TYR A 67 -8.42 21.13 1.06
N GLY A 68 -9.27 21.34 2.05
CA GLY A 68 -9.20 22.52 2.86
C GLY A 68 -9.60 22.27 4.30
N ARG A 69 -9.38 23.25 5.14
CA ARG A 69 -9.89 23.28 6.50
C ARG A 69 -10.59 24.60 6.77
N ILE A 70 -11.56 24.57 7.66
CA ILE A 70 -12.26 25.75 8.13
C ILE A 70 -11.60 26.18 9.44
N GLU A 71 -11.14 27.43 9.48
CA GLU A 71 -10.54 28.02 10.68
C GLU A 71 -11.41 29.21 11.20
N PRO A 72 -11.49 29.43 12.52
CA PRO A 72 -12.08 30.63 13.06
C PRO A 72 -11.32 31.87 12.57
N ALA A 73 -12.02 32.87 12.07
CA ALA A 73 -11.40 34.11 11.56
C ALA A 73 -11.77 35.31 12.46
N GLY A 74 -11.06 35.45 13.57
CA GLY A 74 -11.09 36.68 14.40
C GLY A 74 -12.40 36.95 15.18
N SER A 75 -13.50 36.25 14.92
CA SER A 75 -14.73 36.25 15.73
C SER A 75 -15.41 34.87 15.69
N PRO A 76 -16.19 34.50 16.72
CA PRO A 76 -16.84 33.18 16.81
C PRO A 76 -17.79 32.85 15.66
N GLN A 77 -18.16 33.82 14.84
CA GLN A 77 -19.13 33.69 13.76
C GLN A 77 -18.50 33.81 12.34
N ARG A 78 -17.20 34.07 12.26
CA ARG A 78 -16.48 34.15 10.98
C ARG A 78 -15.53 32.99 10.84
N PHE A 79 -15.64 32.29 9.73
CA PHE A 79 -14.75 31.20 9.37
C PHE A 79 -13.99 31.55 8.11
N ARG A 80 -12.71 31.19 8.08
CA ARG A 80 -11.85 31.27 6.90
C ARG A 80 -11.65 29.88 6.35
N HIS A 81 -11.99 29.69 5.08
CA HIS A 81 -11.65 28.47 4.37
C HIS A 81 -10.20 28.59 3.87
N LEU A 82 -9.33 27.70 4.34
CA LEU A 82 -7.97 27.57 3.85
C LEU A 82 -7.94 26.44 2.83
N ASN A 83 -7.64 26.78 1.58
CA ASN A 83 -7.36 25.81 0.54
C ASN A 83 -5.92 25.30 0.71
N LEU A 84 -5.76 24.04 1.13
CA LEU A 84 -4.47 23.42 1.37
C LEU A 84 -3.90 22.78 0.10
N HIS A 85 -4.77 22.21 -0.74
CA HIS A 85 -4.38 21.51 -1.94
C HIS A 85 -5.54 21.45 -2.92
N GLN A 86 -5.31 21.88 -4.16
CA GLN A 86 -6.30 21.86 -5.23
C GLN A 86 -5.84 20.92 -6.32
N VAL A 87 -6.70 20.00 -6.73
CA VAL A 87 -6.37 18.90 -7.64
C VAL A 87 -7.53 18.64 -8.59
N PRO A 88 -7.29 18.48 -9.89
CA PRO A 88 -8.31 18.00 -10.81
C PRO A 88 -8.87 16.65 -10.36
N VAL A 89 -10.19 16.49 -10.43
CA VAL A 89 -10.89 15.25 -10.06
C VAL A 89 -10.32 14.05 -10.80
N GLU A 90 -10.02 14.19 -12.08
CA GLU A 90 -9.38 13.15 -12.91
C GLU A 90 -8.07 12.63 -12.30
N ARG A 91 -7.24 13.51 -11.76
CA ARG A 91 -5.97 13.12 -11.11
C ARG A 91 -6.23 12.36 -9.81
N ILE A 92 -7.27 12.75 -9.06
CA ILE A 92 -7.65 12.01 -7.84
C ILE A 92 -8.15 10.62 -8.22
N LYS A 93 -8.97 10.49 -9.24
CA LYS A 93 -9.48 9.21 -9.77
C LYS A 93 -8.33 8.32 -10.22
N ALA A 94 -7.40 8.86 -11.01
CA ALA A 94 -6.24 8.12 -11.52
C ALA A 94 -5.36 7.56 -10.39
N ARG A 95 -4.97 8.38 -9.41
CA ARG A 95 -4.10 7.92 -8.31
C ARG A 95 -4.77 6.92 -7.37
N ASN A 96 -6.13 6.92 -7.30
CA ASN A 96 -6.94 6.01 -6.49
C ASN A 96 -7.54 4.84 -7.31
N SER A 97 -7.15 4.67 -8.58
CA SER A 97 -7.53 3.50 -9.38
C SER A 97 -6.71 2.27 -8.97
N ALA A 98 -7.21 1.08 -9.27
CA ALA A 98 -6.45 -0.16 -9.11
C ALA A 98 -5.11 -0.05 -9.86
N GLY A 99 -4.00 -0.27 -9.17
CA GLY A 99 -2.65 -0.05 -9.73
C GLY A 99 -2.21 1.42 -9.81
N GLY A 100 -3.02 2.38 -9.37
CA GLY A 100 -2.66 3.78 -9.28
C GLY A 100 -1.60 4.07 -8.20
N GLU A 101 -1.15 5.33 -8.15
CA GLU A 101 -0.04 5.76 -7.29
C GLU A 101 -0.27 5.43 -5.81
N ASN A 102 -1.50 5.62 -5.29
CA ASN A 102 -1.82 5.35 -3.89
C ASN A 102 -1.80 3.85 -3.56
N PHE A 103 -2.32 3.00 -4.46
CA PHE A 103 -2.24 1.54 -4.30
C PHE A 103 -0.79 1.06 -4.32
N ARG A 104 0.01 1.58 -5.25
CA ARG A 104 1.44 1.26 -5.31
C ARG A 104 2.14 1.65 -4.03
N LEU A 105 1.93 2.89 -3.57
CA LEU A 105 2.58 3.41 -2.36
C LEU A 105 2.23 2.59 -1.12
N ILE A 106 0.96 2.26 -0.90
CA ILE A 106 0.57 1.48 0.28
C ILE A 106 1.14 0.06 0.23
N GLY A 107 1.15 -0.60 -0.93
CA GLY A 107 1.79 -1.91 -1.10
C GLY A 107 3.27 -1.87 -0.77
N HIS A 108 3.99 -0.84 -1.25
CA HIS A 108 5.41 -0.64 -0.93
C HIS A 108 5.65 -0.41 0.57
N VAL A 109 4.87 0.47 1.20
CA VAL A 109 4.99 0.77 2.64
C VAL A 109 4.75 -0.48 3.47
N CYS A 110 3.68 -1.22 3.20
CA CYS A 110 3.34 -2.44 3.93
C CYS A 110 4.40 -3.54 3.75
N LEU A 111 4.89 -3.77 2.52
CA LEU A 111 5.95 -4.75 2.25
C LEU A 111 7.26 -4.40 2.98
N VAL A 112 7.69 -3.14 2.88
CA VAL A 112 8.91 -2.66 3.54
C VAL A 112 8.78 -2.78 5.05
N THR A 113 7.61 -2.45 5.60
CA THR A 113 7.32 -2.55 7.03
C THR A 113 7.34 -4.00 7.51
N LEU A 114 6.73 -4.92 6.77
CA LEU A 114 6.75 -6.36 7.07
C LEU A 114 8.19 -6.88 7.13
N PHE A 115 9.01 -6.55 6.12
CA PHE A 115 10.41 -6.94 6.11
C PHE A 115 11.21 -6.33 7.27
N GLN A 116 10.94 -5.08 7.62
CA GLN A 116 11.62 -4.38 8.71
C GLN A 116 11.37 -5.08 10.06
N TYR A 117 10.11 -5.43 10.36
CA TYR A 117 9.78 -6.20 11.56
C TYR A 117 10.46 -7.56 11.59
N TRP A 118 10.42 -8.29 10.46
CA TRP A 118 11.11 -9.56 10.33
C TRP A 118 12.61 -9.42 10.61
N GLU A 119 13.30 -8.56 9.87
CA GLU A 119 14.77 -8.48 9.89
C GLU A 119 15.30 -7.88 11.19
N ASP A 120 14.66 -6.84 11.71
CA ASP A 120 15.22 -6.12 12.87
C ASP A 120 14.84 -6.74 14.20
N ARG A 121 13.75 -7.48 14.27
CA ARG A 121 13.26 -7.99 15.54
C ARG A 121 13.05 -9.51 15.51
N TYR A 122 12.12 -9.99 14.72
CA TYR A 122 11.59 -11.36 14.90
C TYR A 122 12.57 -12.43 14.46
N ARG A 123 13.31 -12.23 13.38
CA ARG A 123 14.36 -13.16 12.95
C ARG A 123 15.44 -13.38 14.02
N ALA A 124 15.82 -12.32 14.73
CA ALA A 124 16.79 -12.40 15.81
C ALA A 124 16.21 -13.11 17.05
N LEU A 125 14.96 -12.84 17.43
CA LEU A 125 14.29 -13.49 18.55
C LEU A 125 14.07 -14.98 18.27
N ILE A 126 13.64 -15.34 17.05
CA ILE A 126 13.50 -16.75 16.66
C ILE A 126 14.85 -17.47 16.72
N ALA A 127 15.92 -16.85 16.20
CA ALA A 127 17.26 -17.44 16.26
C ALA A 127 17.70 -17.67 17.72
N GLN A 128 17.45 -16.70 18.59
CA GLN A 128 17.73 -16.83 20.03
C GLN A 128 16.91 -17.97 20.66
N ASP A 129 15.62 -18.07 20.34
CA ASP A 129 14.73 -19.11 20.86
C ASP A 129 15.15 -20.53 20.39
N LEU A 130 15.72 -20.62 19.19
CA LEU A 130 16.25 -21.86 18.61
C LEU A 130 17.74 -22.12 18.96
N MET A 131 18.38 -21.22 19.70
CA MET A 131 19.81 -21.29 20.07
C MET A 131 20.75 -21.37 18.85
N VAL A 132 20.45 -20.60 17.80
CA VAL A 132 21.26 -20.52 16.58
C VAL A 132 21.62 -19.05 16.26
N GLU A 133 22.57 -18.84 15.39
CA GLU A 133 22.90 -17.50 14.90
C GLU A 133 21.81 -16.95 13.95
N LYS A 134 21.52 -15.63 13.99
CA LYS A 134 20.53 -14.99 13.13
C LYS A 134 20.72 -15.31 11.65
N ASN A 135 21.96 -15.40 11.17
CA ASN A 135 22.29 -15.69 9.77
C ASN A 135 21.98 -17.14 9.35
N GLN A 136 21.83 -18.05 10.32
CA GLN A 136 21.42 -19.43 10.06
C GLN A 136 19.91 -19.54 9.79
N ILE A 137 19.10 -18.59 10.24
CA ILE A 137 17.68 -18.55 9.90
C ILE A 137 17.51 -18.07 8.46
N GLN A 138 17.05 -18.98 7.58
CA GLN A 138 16.89 -18.71 6.15
C GLN A 138 15.46 -19.06 5.71
N VAL A 139 14.71 -18.05 5.29
CA VAL A 139 13.33 -18.19 4.81
C VAL A 139 13.28 -17.66 3.37
N PRO A 140 12.99 -18.51 2.38
CA PRO A 140 12.98 -18.10 0.96
C PRO A 140 12.07 -16.91 0.68
N LEU A 141 10.86 -16.91 1.26
CA LEU A 141 9.92 -15.80 1.13
C LEU A 141 10.53 -14.46 1.56
N PHE A 142 11.14 -14.40 2.76
CA PHE A 142 11.75 -13.16 3.25
C PHE A 142 13.03 -12.79 2.49
N ALA A 143 13.71 -13.75 1.86
CA ALA A 143 14.80 -13.45 0.94
C ALA A 143 14.30 -12.75 -0.32
N ASP A 144 13.13 -13.15 -0.85
CA ASP A 144 12.49 -12.50 -1.99
C ASP A 144 11.94 -11.12 -1.60
N ILE A 145 11.24 -11.00 -0.47
CA ILE A 145 10.77 -9.71 0.06
C ILE A 145 11.94 -8.72 0.22
N ARG A 146 13.12 -9.19 0.63
CA ARG A 146 14.32 -8.34 0.70
C ARG A 146 14.69 -7.75 -0.65
N ARG A 147 14.65 -8.55 -1.73
CA ARG A 147 14.95 -8.08 -3.10
C ARG A 147 13.94 -7.05 -3.57
N TYR A 148 12.66 -7.30 -3.34
CA TYR A 148 11.60 -6.34 -3.62
C TYR A 148 11.80 -5.03 -2.85
N ARG A 149 12.07 -5.12 -1.53
CA ARG A 149 12.36 -3.94 -0.71
C ARG A 149 13.54 -3.14 -1.27
N GLN A 150 14.62 -3.80 -1.68
CA GLN A 150 15.78 -3.13 -2.27
C GLN A 150 15.40 -2.38 -3.54
N ALA A 151 14.66 -3.00 -4.44
CA ALA A 151 14.16 -2.37 -5.66
C ALA A 151 13.22 -1.19 -5.35
N ILE A 152 12.32 -1.34 -4.38
CA ILE A 152 11.39 -0.27 -3.96
C ILE A 152 12.15 0.95 -3.43
N ILE A 153 13.14 0.74 -2.55
CA ILE A 153 13.83 1.85 -1.86
C ILE A 153 14.91 2.48 -2.75
N HIS A 154 15.68 1.68 -3.47
CA HIS A 154 16.88 2.14 -4.16
C HIS A 154 16.69 2.31 -5.67
N ASN A 155 15.64 1.72 -6.26
CA ASN A 155 15.35 1.77 -7.68
C ASN A 155 13.95 2.30 -7.99
N HIS A 156 13.41 3.17 -7.13
CA HIS A 156 12.09 3.82 -7.32
C HIS A 156 10.91 2.86 -7.58
N GLY A 157 11.02 1.62 -7.07
CA GLY A 157 10.00 0.59 -7.27
C GLY A 157 10.06 -0.09 -8.64
N GLU A 158 11.12 0.09 -9.40
CA GLU A 158 11.38 -0.65 -10.63
C GLU A 158 12.16 -1.92 -10.33
N ALA A 159 11.70 -3.06 -10.84
CA ALA A 159 12.32 -4.36 -10.61
C ALA A 159 13.73 -4.42 -11.20
N THR A 160 14.69 -4.94 -10.42
CA THR A 160 16.09 -5.15 -10.80
C THR A 160 16.33 -6.59 -11.23
N ASP A 161 17.54 -6.88 -11.75
CA ASP A 161 17.97 -8.26 -12.06
C ASP A 161 17.86 -9.18 -10.83
N GLU A 162 18.07 -8.65 -9.63
CA GLU A 162 17.95 -9.42 -8.39
C GLU A 162 16.50 -9.86 -8.11
N VAL A 163 15.51 -9.06 -8.51
CA VAL A 163 14.08 -9.43 -8.40
C VAL A 163 13.76 -10.62 -9.30
N GLU A 164 14.38 -10.75 -10.48
CA GLU A 164 14.19 -11.91 -11.34
C GLU A 164 14.75 -13.21 -10.73
N THR A 165 15.65 -13.12 -9.74
CA THR A 165 16.18 -14.29 -9.04
C THR A 165 15.32 -14.76 -7.88
N CYS A 166 14.15 -14.17 -7.65
CA CYS A 166 13.19 -14.58 -6.64
C CYS A 166 12.74 -16.03 -6.89
N SER A 167 12.60 -16.81 -5.83
CA SER A 167 12.24 -18.22 -5.90
C SER A 167 10.79 -18.51 -5.56
N VAL A 168 10.16 -17.66 -4.76
CA VAL A 168 8.77 -17.75 -4.30
C VAL A 168 7.92 -16.71 -5.02
N LEU A 169 8.33 -15.44 -4.99
CA LEU A 169 7.59 -14.31 -5.54
C LEU A 169 8.12 -13.95 -6.95
N GLN A 170 7.69 -14.70 -7.97
CA GLN A 170 8.19 -14.57 -9.35
C GLN A 170 7.25 -13.72 -10.23
N TRP A 171 6.87 -12.52 -9.78
CA TRP A 171 5.85 -11.72 -10.45
C TRP A 171 6.37 -10.67 -11.41
N PHE A 172 7.60 -10.18 -11.22
CA PHE A 172 8.13 -9.06 -12.00
C PHE A 172 9.45 -9.39 -12.65
N THR A 173 9.61 -8.91 -13.87
CA THR A 173 10.87 -8.94 -14.61
C THR A 173 11.53 -7.57 -14.56
N ARG A 174 12.83 -7.52 -14.87
CA ARG A 174 13.62 -6.28 -14.88
C ARG A 174 12.91 -5.14 -15.63
N GLY A 175 12.91 -3.96 -15.04
CA GLY A 175 12.35 -2.75 -15.62
C GLY A 175 10.83 -2.60 -15.41
N GLN A 176 10.15 -3.62 -14.90
CA GLN A 176 8.73 -3.49 -14.56
C GLN A 176 8.54 -2.73 -13.25
N GLN A 177 7.51 -1.88 -13.18
CA GLN A 177 7.09 -1.27 -11.92
C GLN A 177 6.49 -2.31 -10.99
N ILE A 178 7.00 -2.37 -9.78
CA ILE A 178 6.48 -3.23 -8.71
C ILE A 178 5.17 -2.61 -8.21
N VAL A 179 4.06 -3.24 -8.56
CA VAL A 179 2.72 -2.86 -8.12
C VAL A 179 2.09 -4.08 -7.48
N LEU A 180 2.01 -4.08 -6.16
CA LEU A 180 1.41 -5.19 -5.41
C LEU A 180 -0.11 -5.00 -5.40
N ASN A 181 -0.84 -5.84 -6.12
CA ASN A 181 -2.28 -5.91 -6.05
C ASN A 181 -2.74 -6.67 -4.80
N ARG A 182 -4.05 -6.79 -4.59
CA ARG A 182 -4.62 -7.46 -3.41
C ARG A 182 -4.21 -8.93 -3.36
N ASP A 183 -4.31 -9.66 -4.46
CA ASP A 183 -4.02 -11.09 -4.52
C ASP A 183 -2.53 -11.38 -4.26
N MET A 184 -1.64 -10.58 -4.85
CA MET A 184 -0.20 -10.68 -4.59
C MET A 184 0.15 -10.38 -3.12
N PHE A 185 -0.51 -9.39 -2.52
CA PHE A 185 -0.25 -9.06 -1.12
C PHE A 185 -0.79 -10.13 -0.18
N GLU A 186 -1.95 -10.71 -0.48
CA GLU A 186 -2.53 -11.86 0.23
C GLU A 186 -1.57 -13.07 0.17
N GLU A 187 -1.01 -13.38 -1.01
CA GLU A 187 -0.02 -14.45 -1.16
C GLU A 187 1.24 -14.23 -0.29
N ILE A 188 1.71 -12.98 -0.15
CA ILE A 188 2.80 -12.66 0.78
C ILE A 188 2.40 -12.95 2.23
N ILE A 189 1.20 -12.56 2.63
CA ILE A 189 0.70 -12.75 3.99
C ILE A 189 0.52 -14.24 4.29
N ASP A 190 -0.10 -14.98 3.40
CA ASP A 190 -0.29 -16.43 3.53
C ASP A 190 1.06 -17.16 3.64
N GLY A 191 2.03 -16.78 2.81
CA GLY A 191 3.38 -17.31 2.87
C GLY A 191 4.10 -16.97 4.19
N ALA A 192 3.89 -15.75 4.72
CA ALA A 192 4.42 -15.37 6.03
C ALA A 192 3.78 -16.17 7.16
N LEU A 193 2.45 -16.35 7.15
CA LEU A 193 1.74 -17.14 8.15
C LEU A 193 2.13 -18.62 8.08
N ALA A 194 2.24 -19.20 6.89
CA ALA A 194 2.73 -20.57 6.69
C ALA A 194 4.17 -20.75 7.19
N THR A 195 5.03 -19.73 7.00
CA THR A 195 6.38 -19.73 7.57
C THR A 195 6.35 -19.78 9.11
N LEU A 196 5.46 -19.00 9.73
CA LEU A 196 5.33 -18.99 11.20
C LEU A 196 4.82 -20.34 11.73
N GLU A 197 3.86 -20.96 11.05
CA GLU A 197 3.39 -22.30 11.36
C GLU A 197 4.51 -23.34 11.20
N GLY A 198 5.32 -23.18 10.16
CA GLY A 198 6.49 -24.03 9.95
C GLY A 198 7.52 -23.94 11.10
N PHE A 199 7.75 -22.75 11.67
CA PHE A 199 8.60 -22.60 12.85
C PHE A 199 8.00 -23.26 14.11
N GLU A 200 6.69 -23.35 14.23
CA GLU A 200 6.02 -24.05 15.35
C GLU A 200 6.09 -25.58 15.21
N THR A 201 6.07 -26.09 13.97
CA THR A 201 5.95 -27.55 13.71
C THR A 201 7.29 -28.21 13.39
N ASP A 202 8.10 -27.60 12.55
CA ASP A 202 9.44 -28.07 12.11
C ASP A 202 10.39 -26.91 11.87
N PRO A 203 10.94 -26.28 12.91
CA PRO A 203 11.84 -25.14 12.78
C PRO A 203 13.14 -25.45 12.04
N GLU A 204 13.58 -26.73 12.04
CA GLU A 204 14.84 -27.15 11.43
C GLU A 204 14.88 -26.92 9.89
N GLN A 205 13.73 -26.91 9.22
CA GLN A 205 13.64 -26.64 7.80
C GLN A 205 14.12 -25.21 7.42
N TYR A 206 14.13 -24.28 8.38
CA TYR A 206 14.58 -22.90 8.20
C TYR A 206 15.96 -22.64 8.77
N VAL A 207 16.62 -23.65 9.36
CA VAL A 207 17.94 -23.51 9.96
C VAL A 207 19.00 -24.08 9.04
N LYS A 208 19.86 -23.21 8.50
CA LYS A 208 21.04 -23.66 7.73
C LYS A 208 22.08 -24.19 8.70
N ARG A 209 22.31 -25.50 8.70
CA ARG A 209 23.42 -26.11 9.41
C ARG A 209 24.74 -25.78 8.68
N ALA A 210 25.78 -25.48 9.45
CA ALA A 210 27.12 -25.20 8.95
C ALA A 210 27.74 -26.45 8.30
#